data_debba61493404ebc606116e9337c4723
#
_entry.id   debba61493404ebc606116e9337c4723
#
_cell.length_a   1.000
_cell.length_b   1.000
_cell.length_c   1.000
_cell.angle_alpha   90.00
_cell.angle_beta   90.00
_cell.angle_gamma   90.00
#
_symmetry.space_group_name_H-M   'P 1'
#
loop_
_entity.id
_entity.type
_entity.pdbx_description
1 polymer ?
#
loop_
_entity_poly.entity_id
_entity_poly.type
_entity_poly.pdbx_seq_one_letter_code
_entity_poly.pdbx_strand_id
1 'polypeptide(L)'
;MEQEYIDRHKPRKKTNRTNYQHYKYDCLNPVIDLQLAEFNDRFNEVNSELLTNIAAFSPKNSFDAFKIESLMELAKAYPDDFDPRDLDDLIIELNIYIDNVRADARFAQVACGHYF
;
A
#
# COMPACT_ATOMS: atom_id res chain seq x y z
N MET A 1 10.63 14.41 33.03
CA MET A 1 11.34 14.38 31.73
C MET A 1 12.55 15.29 31.65
N GLU A 2 12.61 16.34 32.47
CA GLU A 2 13.78 17.23 32.53
C GLU A 2 14.92 16.72 33.42
N GLN A 3 14.73 15.60 34.09
CA GLN A 3 15.78 14.97 34.91
C GLN A 3 16.92 14.45 34.03
N GLU A 4 18.14 14.50 34.60
CA GLU A 4 19.33 13.99 33.92
C GLU A 4 19.21 12.48 33.66
N TYR A 5 19.52 12.06 32.43
CA TYR A 5 19.57 10.65 32.08
C TYR A 5 20.79 9.98 32.70
N ILE A 6 20.58 8.85 33.34
CA ILE A 6 21.63 8.03 33.95
C ILE A 6 21.79 6.74 33.11
N ASP A 7 22.98 6.55 32.57
CA ASP A 7 23.31 5.32 31.85
C ASP A 7 23.40 4.13 32.80
N ARG A 8 22.60 3.10 32.59
CA ARG A 8 22.57 1.89 33.45
C ARG A 8 23.91 1.14 33.46
N HIS A 9 24.67 1.20 32.37
CA HIS A 9 25.96 0.51 32.26
C HIS A 9 27.12 1.33 32.84
N LYS A 10 26.97 2.64 32.92
CA LYS A 10 27.98 3.58 33.44
C LYS A 10 27.36 4.65 34.33
N PRO A 11 26.75 4.27 35.47
CA PRO A 11 25.95 5.20 36.29
C PRO A 11 26.75 6.34 36.91
N ARG A 12 28.08 6.20 37.00
CA ARG A 12 28.97 7.23 37.58
C ARG A 12 29.39 8.29 36.56
N LYS A 13 29.12 8.07 35.28
CA LYS A 13 29.48 9.03 34.22
C LYS A 13 28.28 9.93 33.94
N LYS A 14 28.48 11.24 34.11
CA LYS A 14 27.48 12.23 33.74
C LYS A 14 27.31 12.22 32.20
N THR A 15 26.06 12.12 31.74
CA THR A 15 25.74 12.05 30.31
C THR A 15 25.49 13.42 29.68
N ASN A 16 25.29 14.48 30.50
CA ASN A 16 24.89 15.82 30.07
C ASN A 16 23.59 15.83 29.23
N ARG A 17 22.77 14.82 29.38
CA ARG A 17 21.48 14.68 28.68
C ARG A 17 20.35 14.54 29.68
N THR A 18 19.21 15.16 29.37
CA THR A 18 17.98 14.93 30.10
C THR A 18 17.31 13.63 29.64
N ASN A 19 16.43 13.06 30.47
CA ASN A 19 15.62 11.90 30.06
C ASN A 19 14.81 12.19 28.79
N TYR A 20 14.28 13.39 28.64
CA TYR A 20 13.58 13.82 27.45
C TYR A 20 14.46 13.73 26.20
N GLN A 21 15.68 14.26 26.26
CA GLN A 21 16.62 14.20 25.13
C GLN A 21 17.00 12.77 24.78
N HIS A 22 17.27 11.92 25.80
CA HIS A 22 17.61 10.53 25.57
C HIS A 22 16.46 9.78 24.87
N TYR A 23 15.24 9.84 25.41
CA TYR A 23 14.12 9.11 24.85
C TYR A 23 13.64 9.67 23.52
N LYS A 24 13.71 10.97 23.32
CA LYS A 24 13.30 11.59 22.07
C LYS A 24 14.32 11.37 20.95
N TYR A 25 15.57 11.72 21.17
CA TYR A 25 16.59 11.72 20.12
C TYR A 25 17.32 10.39 19.96
N ASP A 26 17.54 9.66 21.02
CA ASP A 26 18.29 8.40 20.99
C ASP A 26 17.40 7.17 20.79
N CYS A 27 16.12 7.23 21.13
CA CYS A 27 15.20 6.09 21.06
C CYS A 27 14.04 6.33 20.08
N LEU A 28 13.25 7.39 20.27
CA LEU A 28 12.02 7.60 19.51
C LEU A 28 12.30 7.98 18.05
N ASN A 29 13.11 8.99 17.81
CA ASN A 29 13.39 9.46 16.45
C ASN A 29 14.03 8.37 15.56
N PRO A 30 15.06 7.61 16.02
CA PRO A 30 15.60 6.50 15.26
C PRO A 30 14.59 5.41 14.92
N VAL A 31 13.66 5.09 15.84
CA VAL A 31 12.59 4.11 15.60
C VAL A 31 11.63 4.64 14.53
N ILE A 32 11.23 5.90 14.61
CA ILE A 32 10.35 6.52 13.60
C ILE A 32 11.04 6.56 12.24
N ASP A 33 12.31 6.94 12.17
CA ASP A 33 13.07 6.99 10.92
C ASP A 33 13.18 5.61 10.27
N LEU A 34 13.40 4.56 11.06
CA LEU A 34 13.42 3.17 10.58
C LEU A 34 12.05 2.75 10.04
N GLN A 35 10.96 3.07 10.74
CA GLN A 35 9.60 2.76 10.31
C GLN A 35 9.23 3.49 9.02
N LEU A 36 9.62 4.75 8.88
CA LEU A 36 9.40 5.53 7.65
C LEU A 36 10.20 4.97 6.47
N ALA A 37 11.45 4.56 6.70
CA ALA A 37 12.26 3.94 5.67
C ALA A 37 11.64 2.62 5.18
N GLU A 38 11.21 1.74 6.09
CA GLU A 38 10.51 0.50 5.74
C GLU A 38 9.18 0.76 5.00
N PHE A 39 8.42 1.77 5.44
CA PHE A 39 7.20 2.15 4.77
C PHE A 39 7.46 2.62 3.33
N ASN A 40 8.45 3.47 3.12
CA ASN A 40 8.84 3.94 1.79
C ASN A 40 9.35 2.81 0.89
N ASP A 41 10.07 1.84 1.45
CA ASP A 41 10.55 0.68 0.70
C ASP A 41 9.39 -0.23 0.25
N ARG A 42 8.39 -0.41 1.10
CA ARG A 42 7.20 -1.22 0.78
C ARG A 42 6.24 -0.53 -0.19
N PHE A 43 6.11 0.79 -0.09
CA PHE A 43 5.20 1.61 -0.88
C PHE A 43 5.98 2.58 -1.77
N ASN A 44 6.99 2.05 -2.47
CA ASN A 44 7.69 2.81 -3.49
C ASN A 44 6.76 3.10 -4.68
N GLU A 45 7.20 3.93 -5.60
CA GLU A 45 6.40 4.36 -6.75
C GLU A 45 5.84 3.18 -7.55
N VAL A 46 6.67 2.17 -7.83
CA VAL A 46 6.26 0.98 -8.59
C VAL A 46 5.18 0.18 -7.87
N ASN A 47 5.37 -0.09 -6.57
CA ASN A 47 4.39 -0.85 -5.79
C ASN A 47 3.10 -0.07 -5.60
N SER A 48 3.16 1.25 -5.46
CA SER A 48 1.98 2.10 -5.35
C SER A 48 1.17 2.12 -6.65
N GLU A 49 1.84 2.14 -7.79
CA GLU A 49 1.20 2.06 -9.10
C GLU A 49 0.50 0.71 -9.30
N LEU A 50 1.16 -0.39 -8.98
CA LEU A 50 0.55 -1.73 -9.03
C LEU A 50 -0.68 -1.84 -8.12
N LEU A 51 -0.61 -1.33 -6.89
CA LEU A 51 -1.74 -1.33 -5.96
C LEU A 51 -2.90 -0.47 -6.48
N THR A 52 -2.61 0.67 -7.09
CA THR A 52 -3.61 1.55 -7.69
C THR A 52 -4.32 0.86 -8.86
N ASN A 53 -3.57 0.16 -9.70
CA ASN A 53 -4.11 -0.58 -10.83
C ASN A 53 -4.97 -1.79 -10.38
N ILE A 54 -4.55 -2.51 -9.33
CA ILE A 54 -5.33 -3.61 -8.72
C ILE A 54 -6.63 -3.08 -8.11
N ALA A 55 -6.66 -1.87 -7.58
CA ALA A 55 -7.87 -1.27 -7.02
C ALA A 55 -9.01 -1.10 -8.05
N ALA A 56 -8.70 -1.17 -9.37
CA ALA A 56 -9.70 -1.17 -10.42
C ALA A 56 -10.64 -2.40 -10.36
N PHE A 57 -10.22 -3.49 -9.73
CA PHE A 57 -11.07 -4.67 -9.50
C PHE A 57 -12.01 -4.54 -8.28
N SER A 58 -11.98 -3.42 -7.57
CA SER A 58 -12.84 -3.23 -6.40
C SER A 58 -14.32 -3.25 -6.80
N PRO A 59 -15.14 -4.08 -6.14
CA PRO A 59 -16.58 -4.17 -6.42
C PRO A 59 -17.37 -2.98 -5.88
N LYS A 60 -16.71 -2.05 -5.22
CA LYS A 60 -17.33 -0.89 -4.60
C LYS A 60 -18.05 -0.02 -5.64
N ASN A 61 -19.24 0.43 -5.30
CA ASN A 61 -20.09 1.27 -6.17
C ASN A 61 -20.32 0.67 -7.56
N SER A 62 -20.61 -0.62 -7.63
CA SER A 62 -20.81 -1.34 -8.92
C SER A 62 -19.60 -1.28 -9.84
N PHE A 63 -18.41 -1.43 -9.27
CA PHE A 63 -17.14 -1.36 -10.01
C PHE A 63 -16.89 0.01 -10.65
N ASP A 64 -17.22 1.08 -9.95
CA ASP A 64 -17.04 2.45 -10.45
C ASP A 64 -15.56 2.77 -10.76
N ALA A 65 -14.63 2.20 -9.98
CA ALA A 65 -13.20 2.35 -10.20
C ALA A 65 -12.64 1.48 -11.36
N PHE A 66 -13.47 0.65 -12.01
CA PHE A 66 -13.02 -0.22 -13.09
C PHE A 66 -12.60 0.60 -14.31
N LYS A 67 -11.32 0.48 -14.66
CA LYS A 67 -10.73 1.09 -15.86
C LYS A 67 -9.90 0.05 -16.59
N ILE A 68 -10.23 -0.19 -17.83
CA ILE A 68 -9.51 -1.17 -18.67
C ILE A 68 -8.06 -0.74 -18.84
N GLU A 69 -7.80 0.56 -18.97
CA GLU A 69 -6.45 1.11 -19.12
C GLU A 69 -5.55 0.73 -17.95
N SER A 70 -6.05 0.86 -16.71
CA SER A 70 -5.29 0.51 -15.49
C SER A 70 -4.96 -0.99 -15.43
N LEU A 71 -5.89 -1.83 -15.87
CA LEU A 71 -5.68 -3.29 -15.93
C LEU A 71 -4.75 -3.69 -17.05
N MET A 72 -4.77 -2.98 -18.15
CA MET A 72 -3.81 -3.17 -19.25
C MET A 72 -2.39 -2.76 -18.84
N GLU A 73 -2.24 -1.69 -18.09
CA GLU A 73 -0.93 -1.29 -17.52
C GLU A 73 -0.42 -2.34 -16.53
N LEU A 74 -1.32 -2.87 -15.71
CA LEU A 74 -0.98 -3.96 -14.79
C LEU A 74 -0.50 -5.20 -15.56
N ALA A 75 -1.19 -5.61 -16.62
CA ALA A 75 -0.80 -6.76 -17.44
C ALA A 75 0.55 -6.53 -18.14
N LYS A 76 0.82 -5.32 -18.62
CA LYS A 76 2.11 -4.95 -19.24
C LYS A 76 3.28 -5.00 -18.27
N ALA A 77 3.03 -4.87 -16.97
CA ALA A 77 4.05 -5.02 -15.94
C ALA A 77 4.54 -6.48 -15.79
N TYR A 78 3.80 -7.45 -16.34
CA TYR A 78 4.12 -8.88 -16.30
C TYR A 78 4.29 -9.46 -17.72
N PRO A 79 5.36 -9.09 -18.44
CA PRO A 79 5.56 -9.50 -19.83
C PRO A 79 5.81 -10.99 -20.04
N ASP A 80 6.18 -11.70 -18.97
CA ASP A 80 6.39 -13.15 -18.99
C ASP A 80 5.06 -13.92 -18.97
N ASP A 81 3.98 -13.29 -18.46
CA ASP A 81 2.66 -13.90 -18.34
C ASP A 81 1.71 -13.47 -19.47
N PHE A 82 1.94 -12.30 -20.05
CA PHE A 82 1.09 -11.72 -21.10
C PHE A 82 1.90 -11.34 -22.34
N ASP A 83 1.70 -12.06 -23.42
CA ASP A 83 2.26 -11.68 -24.71
C ASP A 83 1.42 -10.56 -25.39
N PRO A 84 1.88 -9.96 -26.49
CA PRO A 84 1.12 -8.92 -27.18
C PRO A 84 -0.25 -9.36 -27.69
N ARG A 85 -0.43 -10.63 -28.00
CA ARG A 85 -1.72 -11.20 -28.45
C ARG A 85 -2.68 -11.35 -27.28
N ASP A 86 -2.15 -11.83 -26.14
CA ASP A 86 -2.92 -11.95 -24.91
C ASP A 86 -3.44 -10.58 -24.43
N LEU A 87 -2.67 -9.51 -24.64
CA LEU A 87 -3.12 -8.16 -24.32
C LEU A 87 -4.28 -7.68 -25.18
N ASP A 88 -4.31 -8.03 -26.48
CA ASP A 88 -5.42 -7.68 -27.36
C ASP A 88 -6.69 -8.46 -26.96
N ASP A 89 -6.55 -9.74 -26.66
CA ASP A 89 -7.66 -10.59 -26.21
C ASP A 89 -8.17 -10.17 -24.84
N LEU A 90 -7.28 -9.75 -23.93
CA LEU A 90 -7.60 -9.29 -22.58
C LEU A 90 -8.56 -8.09 -22.59
N ILE A 91 -8.45 -7.18 -23.54
CA ILE A 91 -9.37 -6.03 -23.67
C ILE A 91 -10.80 -6.52 -23.89
N ILE A 92 -10.97 -7.53 -24.73
CA ILE A 92 -12.30 -8.11 -25.04
C ILE A 92 -12.84 -8.83 -23.81
N GLU A 93 -12.00 -9.63 -23.15
CA GLU A 93 -12.37 -10.39 -21.95
C GLU A 93 -12.74 -9.47 -20.79
N LEU A 94 -12.02 -8.38 -20.58
CA LEU A 94 -12.33 -7.40 -19.53
C LEU A 94 -13.66 -6.68 -19.78
N ASN A 95 -14.01 -6.36 -21.03
CA ASN A 95 -15.32 -5.81 -21.36
C ASN A 95 -16.44 -6.80 -21.04
N ILE A 96 -16.29 -8.06 -21.43
CA ILE A 96 -17.26 -9.11 -21.12
C ILE A 96 -17.36 -9.32 -19.60
N TYR A 97 -16.22 -9.34 -18.90
CA TYR A 97 -16.18 -9.48 -17.46
C TYR A 97 -16.98 -8.39 -16.75
N ILE A 98 -16.71 -7.12 -17.06
CA ILE A 98 -17.38 -6.01 -16.36
C ILE A 98 -18.89 -5.99 -16.63
N ASP A 99 -19.32 -6.29 -17.85
CA ASP A 99 -20.74 -6.36 -18.19
C ASP A 99 -21.44 -7.49 -17.42
N ASN A 100 -20.82 -8.66 -17.34
CA ASN A 100 -21.36 -9.80 -16.59
C ASN A 100 -21.44 -9.50 -15.08
N VAL A 101 -20.41 -8.92 -14.53
CA VAL A 101 -20.33 -8.67 -13.07
C VAL A 101 -21.30 -7.55 -12.66
N ARG A 102 -21.46 -6.52 -13.48
CA ARG A 102 -22.46 -5.45 -13.22
C ARG A 102 -23.89 -5.94 -13.36
N ALA A 103 -24.14 -6.91 -14.22
CA ALA A 103 -25.46 -7.51 -14.40
C ALA A 103 -25.82 -8.51 -13.27
N ASP A 104 -24.84 -9.02 -12.53
CA ASP A 104 -25.08 -10.03 -11.49
C ASP A 104 -25.51 -9.37 -10.17
N ALA A 105 -26.73 -9.71 -9.73
CA ALA A 105 -27.31 -9.19 -8.48
C ALA A 105 -26.48 -9.51 -7.22
N ARG A 106 -25.64 -10.55 -7.25
CA ARG A 106 -24.76 -10.92 -6.11
C ARG A 106 -23.73 -9.84 -5.84
N PHE A 107 -23.23 -9.16 -6.87
CA PHE A 107 -22.25 -8.09 -6.73
C PHE A 107 -22.90 -6.73 -6.43
N ALA A 108 -24.15 -6.54 -6.78
CA ALA A 108 -24.90 -5.33 -6.44
C ALA A 108 -25.05 -5.13 -4.91
N GLN A 109 -25.10 -6.22 -4.16
CA GLN A 109 -25.19 -6.15 -2.68
C GLN A 109 -23.84 -5.88 -2.01
N VAL A 110 -22.75 -6.26 -2.61
CA VAL A 110 -21.38 -5.99 -2.10
C VAL A 110 -21.06 -4.49 -2.17
N ALA A 111 -21.69 -3.76 -3.09
CA ALA A 111 -21.56 -2.33 -3.22
C ALA A 111 -22.12 -1.53 -2.04
N CYS A 112 -23.05 -2.10 -1.26
CA CYS A 112 -23.69 -1.43 -0.12
C CYS A 112 -22.87 -1.51 1.19
N GLY A 113 -21.62 -1.86 1.12
CA GLY A 113 -20.67 -1.68 2.21
C GLY A 113 -20.87 -2.60 3.41
N HIS A 114 -19.90 -3.31 3.80
CA HIS A 114 -19.55 -3.57 5.21
C HIS A 114 -18.31 -4.49 5.35
N TYR A 115 -17.49 -4.59 4.33
CA TYR A 115 -16.35 -5.51 4.41
C TYR A 115 -14.98 -4.89 4.18
N PHE A 116 -14.86 -3.58 4.43
CA PHE A 116 -13.53 -2.98 4.62
C PHE A 116 -13.63 -1.75 5.51
#